data_9136e15226fbbbf37f1f49585a690c92
#
_entry.id   9136e15226fbbbf37f1f49585a690c92
#
_cell.length_a   1.000
_cell.length_b   1.000
_cell.length_c   1.000
_cell.angle_alpha   90.00
_cell.angle_beta   90.00
_cell.angle_gamma   90.00
#
_symmetry.space_group_name_H-M   'P 1'
#
loop_
_entity.id
_entity.type
_entity.pdbx_description
1 polymer ?
#
loop_
_entity_poly.entity_id
_entity_poly.type
_entity_poly.pdbx_seq_one_letter_code
_entity_poly.pdbx_strand_id
1 'polypeptide(L)'
;MDTIGGMDRVAVVTDIHANSPALAAALERIESLGIDQVYCGGDLVGYGPRPDEVCREIEGRGIPTIYGNYDYAIGRDLEDCGCAYVTQHDRDLGQQSVDWTLAHTGERSKTFMRGLPFDLRFELAGRRVRLVHGSPRKVNEYLFEDKPARTFERIAAGADCDVLVFGHTHKPWVAEYGGVLFVNCGAVGKPKDGDPRAAFAVLEAEGGEVGVTIERVEYDARSVAREVADAGLPGEYAEKLVVAA
;
A
#
# COMPACT_ATOMS: atom_id res chain seq x y z
N MET A 1 -8.53 -21.56 -32.15
CA MET A 1 -7.23 -21.02 -31.66
C MET A 1 -7.59 -20.31 -30.38
N ASP A 2 -7.47 -21.04 -29.30
CA ASP A 2 -7.73 -20.47 -27.97
C ASP A 2 -6.59 -19.53 -27.66
N THR A 3 -6.87 -18.23 -27.66
CA THR A 3 -5.99 -17.22 -27.09
C THR A 3 -5.77 -17.60 -25.63
N ILE A 4 -4.56 -18.00 -25.27
CA ILE A 4 -4.12 -18.07 -23.88
C ILE A 4 -4.37 -16.66 -23.35
N GLY A 5 -5.43 -16.53 -22.51
CA GLY A 5 -5.83 -15.25 -21.96
C GLY A 5 -4.66 -14.67 -21.19
N GLY A 6 -4.06 -13.63 -21.76
CA GLY A 6 -3.14 -12.78 -21.01
C GLY A 6 -3.90 -12.20 -19.82
N MET A 7 -3.20 -11.94 -18.73
CA MET A 7 -3.75 -11.25 -17.56
C MET A 7 -4.21 -9.85 -18.00
N ASP A 8 -5.53 -9.64 -18.06
CA ASP A 8 -6.11 -8.39 -18.57
C ASP A 8 -6.51 -7.44 -17.44
N ARG A 9 -6.69 -7.97 -16.20
CA ARG A 9 -7.06 -7.20 -15.01
C ARG A 9 -6.29 -7.65 -13.78
N VAL A 10 -5.83 -6.68 -13.00
CA VAL A 10 -5.18 -6.92 -11.71
C VAL A 10 -5.65 -5.90 -10.69
N ALA A 11 -5.68 -6.30 -9.42
CA ALA A 11 -5.85 -5.37 -8.30
C ALA A 11 -4.54 -5.18 -7.54
N VAL A 12 -4.28 -3.95 -7.09
CA VAL A 12 -3.12 -3.62 -6.26
C VAL A 12 -3.59 -2.95 -4.98
N VAL A 13 -3.38 -3.63 -3.86
CA VAL A 13 -3.61 -3.11 -2.50
C VAL A 13 -2.30 -2.62 -1.91
N THR A 14 -2.32 -1.62 -1.03
CA THR A 14 -1.12 -1.09 -0.35
C THR A 14 -1.49 -0.38 0.94
N ASP A 15 -0.51 -0.11 1.80
CA ASP A 15 -0.69 0.70 3.01
C ASP A 15 -1.85 0.18 3.88
N ILE A 16 -1.79 -1.12 4.22
CA ILE A 16 -2.85 -1.83 4.96
C ILE A 16 -2.79 -1.47 6.45
N HIS A 17 -1.58 -1.25 6.97
CA HIS A 17 -1.33 -0.73 8.32
C HIS A 17 -2.11 -1.45 9.42
N ALA A 18 -1.97 -2.77 9.48
CA ALA A 18 -2.57 -3.63 10.50
C ALA A 18 -4.11 -3.45 10.67
N ASN A 19 -4.79 -2.96 9.61
CA ASN A 19 -6.24 -2.78 9.53
C ASN A 19 -6.88 -3.98 8.81
N SER A 20 -7.01 -5.09 9.53
CA SER A 20 -7.56 -6.34 9.00
C SER A 20 -9.01 -6.18 8.48
N PRO A 21 -9.93 -5.43 9.13
CA PRO A 21 -11.26 -5.21 8.59
C PRO A 21 -11.28 -4.46 7.24
N ALA A 22 -10.41 -3.45 7.06
CA ALA A 22 -10.30 -2.75 5.79
C ALA A 22 -9.75 -3.66 4.68
N LEU A 23 -8.74 -4.50 5.02
CA LEU A 23 -8.20 -5.50 4.09
C LEU A 23 -9.27 -6.51 3.68
N ALA A 24 -10.03 -7.04 4.63
CA ALA A 24 -11.11 -7.99 4.35
C ALA A 24 -12.14 -7.40 3.37
N ALA A 25 -12.60 -6.18 3.64
CA ALA A 25 -13.55 -5.49 2.77
C ALA A 25 -12.98 -5.25 1.35
N ALA A 26 -11.70 -4.86 1.25
CA ALA A 26 -11.04 -4.68 -0.04
C ALA A 26 -10.93 -6.00 -0.82
N LEU A 27 -10.54 -7.09 -0.17
CA LEU A 27 -10.43 -8.42 -0.80
C LEU A 27 -11.80 -8.96 -1.25
N GLU A 28 -12.85 -8.81 -0.44
CA GLU A 28 -14.24 -9.16 -0.83
C GLU A 28 -14.68 -8.36 -2.06
N ARG A 29 -14.35 -7.07 -2.11
CA ARG A 29 -14.66 -6.24 -3.29
C ARG A 29 -13.92 -6.73 -4.53
N ILE A 30 -12.63 -7.04 -4.42
CA ILE A 30 -11.81 -7.59 -5.51
C ILE A 30 -12.41 -8.90 -6.02
N GLU A 31 -12.79 -9.81 -5.13
CA GLU A 31 -13.46 -11.06 -5.48
C GLU A 31 -14.80 -10.80 -6.20
N SER A 32 -15.59 -9.83 -5.73
CA SER A 32 -16.87 -9.46 -6.36
C SER A 32 -16.72 -8.86 -7.77
N LEU A 33 -15.55 -8.27 -8.06
CA LEU A 33 -15.18 -7.76 -9.38
C LEU A 33 -14.68 -8.87 -10.33
N GLY A 34 -14.54 -10.11 -9.84
CA GLY A 34 -14.00 -11.24 -10.59
C GLY A 34 -12.52 -11.08 -10.95
N ILE A 35 -11.74 -10.46 -10.06
CA ILE A 35 -10.30 -10.26 -10.26
C ILE A 35 -9.54 -11.32 -9.47
N ASP A 36 -8.85 -12.21 -10.17
CA ASP A 36 -8.10 -13.33 -9.58
C ASP A 36 -6.67 -12.94 -9.19
N GLN A 37 -6.11 -11.92 -9.85
CA GLN A 37 -4.72 -11.50 -9.65
C GLN A 37 -4.66 -10.27 -8.75
N VAL A 38 -4.08 -10.44 -7.57
CA VAL A 38 -3.91 -9.38 -6.56
C VAL A 38 -2.43 -9.24 -6.25
N TYR A 39 -1.94 -8.01 -6.15
CA TYR A 39 -0.60 -7.67 -5.69
C TYR A 39 -0.67 -6.76 -4.47
N CYS A 40 0.34 -6.82 -3.60
CA CYS A 40 0.41 -5.94 -2.43
C CYS A 40 1.67 -5.06 -2.46
N GLY A 41 1.46 -3.75 -2.36
CA GLY A 41 2.49 -2.71 -2.37
C GLY A 41 3.17 -2.46 -1.02
N GLY A 42 2.96 -3.31 -0.02
CA GLY A 42 3.63 -3.21 1.29
C GLY A 42 2.93 -2.31 2.29
N ASP A 43 3.64 -2.01 3.37
CA ASP A 43 3.14 -1.41 4.61
C ASP A 43 1.94 -2.19 5.17
N LEU A 44 2.22 -3.49 5.42
CA LEU A 44 1.28 -4.41 6.04
C LEU A 44 0.97 -4.03 7.49
N VAL A 45 2.00 -3.55 8.20
CA VAL A 45 1.96 -3.28 9.64
C VAL A 45 2.13 -1.78 9.96
N GLY A 46 2.07 -1.42 11.23
CA GLY A 46 2.13 -0.03 11.67
C GLY A 46 0.75 0.60 11.85
N TYR A 47 0.65 1.57 12.74
CA TYR A 47 -0.55 2.38 13.05
C TYR A 47 -1.79 1.63 13.54
N GLY A 48 -2.04 0.42 13.10
CA GLY A 48 -3.23 -0.36 13.43
C GLY A 48 -2.94 -1.51 14.41
N PRO A 49 -4.03 -2.12 14.97
CA PRO A 49 -3.91 -3.03 16.12
C PRO A 49 -3.68 -4.50 15.75
N ARG A 50 -3.70 -4.89 14.46
CA ARG A 50 -3.73 -6.31 14.06
C ARG A 50 -2.61 -6.69 13.09
N PRO A 51 -1.30 -6.48 13.45
CA PRO A 51 -0.18 -6.72 12.53
C PRO A 51 -0.09 -8.18 12.08
N ASP A 52 -0.21 -9.13 13.00
CA ASP A 52 -0.08 -10.56 12.69
C ASP A 52 -1.26 -11.11 11.88
N GLU A 53 -2.45 -10.53 12.02
CA GLU A 53 -3.61 -10.95 11.22
C GLU A 53 -3.43 -10.55 9.77
N VAL A 54 -3.02 -9.33 9.51
CA VAL A 54 -2.77 -8.83 8.15
C VAL A 54 -1.65 -9.63 7.48
N CYS A 55 -0.52 -9.82 8.15
CA CYS A 55 0.58 -10.62 7.61
C CYS A 55 0.12 -12.06 7.27
N ARG A 56 -0.67 -12.67 8.15
CA ARG A 56 -1.17 -14.04 7.99
C ARG A 56 -2.16 -14.16 6.83
N GLU A 57 -3.04 -13.17 6.65
CA GLU A 57 -4.00 -13.12 5.55
C GLU A 57 -3.30 -12.99 4.19
N ILE A 58 -2.35 -12.07 4.07
CA ILE A 58 -1.57 -11.85 2.85
C ILE A 58 -0.71 -13.09 2.51
N GLU A 59 0.03 -13.62 3.49
CA GLU A 59 0.83 -14.84 3.33
C GLU A 59 -0.05 -16.05 2.98
N GLY A 60 -1.15 -16.23 3.69
CA GLY A 60 -2.05 -17.38 3.53
C GLY A 60 -2.76 -17.43 2.18
N ARG A 61 -3.07 -16.28 1.59
CA ARG A 61 -3.61 -16.16 0.23
C ARG A 61 -2.53 -16.25 -0.86
N GLY A 62 -1.27 -16.22 -0.50
CA GLY A 62 -0.16 -16.24 -1.46
C GLY A 62 -0.10 -14.98 -2.32
N ILE A 63 -0.56 -13.84 -1.83
CA ILE A 63 -0.56 -12.56 -2.56
C ILE A 63 0.89 -12.11 -2.75
N PRO A 64 1.40 -11.97 -4.00
CA PRO A 64 2.73 -11.43 -4.24
C PRO A 64 2.86 -10.02 -3.65
N THR A 65 3.84 -9.85 -2.76
CA THR A 65 3.96 -8.67 -1.89
C THR A 65 5.38 -8.14 -1.90
N ILE A 66 5.53 -6.83 -1.90
CA ILE A 66 6.79 -6.12 -1.64
C ILE A 66 6.79 -5.57 -0.21
N TYR A 67 7.98 -5.26 0.33
CA TYR A 67 8.01 -4.56 1.61
C TYR A 67 7.75 -3.05 1.45
N GLY A 68 6.97 -2.47 2.38
CA GLY A 68 6.96 -1.05 2.63
C GLY A 68 8.02 -0.65 3.67
N ASN A 69 8.08 0.63 4.02
CA ASN A 69 9.06 1.08 5.00
C ASN A 69 8.79 0.56 6.43
N TYR A 70 7.52 0.39 6.81
CA TYR A 70 7.17 -0.26 8.07
C TYR A 70 7.57 -1.73 8.06
N ASP A 71 7.26 -2.48 7.02
CA ASP A 71 7.60 -3.91 6.91
C ASP A 71 9.12 -4.11 6.97
N TYR A 72 9.88 -3.24 6.30
CA TYR A 72 11.33 -3.27 6.32
C TYR A 72 11.88 -3.05 7.73
N ALA A 73 11.36 -2.04 8.45
CA ALA A 73 11.81 -1.71 9.79
C ALA A 73 11.40 -2.77 10.82
N ILE A 74 10.10 -3.10 10.88
CA ILE A 74 9.54 -4.03 11.88
C ILE A 74 10.09 -5.45 11.67
N GLY A 75 10.16 -5.90 10.42
CA GLY A 75 10.72 -7.20 10.10
C GLY A 75 12.18 -7.38 10.54
N ARG A 76 12.94 -6.29 10.68
CA ARG A 76 14.37 -6.27 11.06
C ARG A 76 14.65 -5.70 12.45
N ASP A 77 13.59 -5.49 13.24
CA ASP A 77 13.66 -4.92 14.60
C ASP A 77 14.37 -3.55 14.65
N LEU A 78 14.16 -2.72 13.61
CA LEU A 78 14.68 -1.36 13.57
C LEU A 78 13.77 -0.39 14.33
N GLU A 79 14.36 0.53 15.06
CA GLU A 79 13.65 1.51 15.88
C GLU A 79 13.08 2.71 15.07
N ASP A 80 13.37 2.78 13.76
CA ASP A 80 12.93 3.86 12.87
C ASP A 80 12.43 3.29 11.54
N CYS A 81 11.22 3.65 11.13
CA CYS A 81 10.64 3.28 9.84
C CYS A 81 11.05 4.22 8.69
N GLY A 82 11.83 5.25 8.96
CA GLY A 82 12.30 6.21 7.96
C GLY A 82 11.21 7.15 7.43
N CYS A 83 10.11 7.34 8.15
CA CYS A 83 9.05 8.26 7.78
C CYS A 83 9.50 9.72 7.90
N ALA A 84 9.10 10.57 6.96
CA ALA A 84 9.34 12.00 7.04
C ALA A 84 8.26 12.68 7.89
N TYR A 85 8.64 13.19 9.06
CA TYR A 85 7.78 13.95 9.95
C TYR A 85 8.12 15.43 9.91
N VAL A 86 7.09 16.28 9.86
CA VAL A 86 7.28 17.75 9.78
C VAL A 86 7.48 18.34 11.18
N THR A 87 6.68 17.91 12.16
CA THR A 87 6.72 18.42 13.52
C THR A 87 7.34 17.41 14.50
N GLN A 88 7.79 17.90 15.68
CA GLN A 88 8.25 17.01 16.75
C GLN A 88 7.11 16.13 17.25
N HIS A 89 5.90 16.66 17.33
CA HIS A 89 4.69 15.91 17.72
C HIS A 89 4.44 14.73 16.78
N ASP A 90 4.47 14.94 15.44
CA ASP A 90 4.29 13.84 14.48
C ASP A 90 5.39 12.78 14.61
N ARG A 91 6.61 13.22 14.90
CA ARG A 91 7.75 12.32 15.13
C ARG A 91 7.52 11.45 16.38
N ASP A 92 7.06 12.06 17.48
CA ASP A 92 6.78 11.36 18.73
C ASP A 92 5.62 10.36 18.56
N LEU A 93 4.57 10.73 17.82
CA LEU A 93 3.48 9.81 17.47
C LEU A 93 3.97 8.66 16.58
N GLY A 94 4.77 8.97 15.56
CA GLY A 94 5.36 7.96 14.69
C GLY A 94 6.21 6.96 15.45
N GLN A 95 7.04 7.43 16.40
CA GLN A 95 7.86 6.57 17.25
C GLN A 95 7.00 5.66 18.12
N GLN A 96 5.94 6.19 18.77
CA GLN A 96 5.01 5.36 19.53
C GLN A 96 4.37 4.26 18.70
N SER A 97 4.04 4.55 17.43
CA SER A 97 3.52 3.53 16.51
C SER A 97 4.57 2.44 16.20
N VAL A 98 5.82 2.83 15.96
CA VAL A 98 6.90 1.87 15.69
C VAL A 98 7.14 0.99 16.91
N ASP A 99 7.28 1.59 18.10
CA ASP A 99 7.53 0.89 19.36
C ASP A 99 6.42 -0.11 19.67
N TRP A 100 5.17 0.33 19.54
CA TRP A 100 4.00 -0.52 19.74
C TRP A 100 4.00 -1.69 18.74
N THR A 101 4.23 -1.40 17.47
CA THR A 101 4.21 -2.41 16.40
C THR A 101 5.33 -3.43 16.60
N LEU A 102 6.53 -3.00 16.97
CA LEU A 102 7.66 -3.90 17.31
C LEU A 102 7.30 -4.86 18.43
N ALA A 103 6.65 -4.35 19.47
CA ALA A 103 6.26 -5.13 20.65
C ALA A 103 5.11 -6.12 20.39
N HIS A 104 4.24 -5.85 19.39
CA HIS A 104 3.03 -6.61 19.13
C HIS A 104 3.07 -7.41 17.82
N THR A 105 4.19 -7.42 17.10
CA THR A 105 4.38 -8.23 15.89
C THR A 105 5.18 -9.48 16.23
N GLY A 106 4.59 -10.63 15.99
CA GLY A 106 5.22 -11.93 16.24
C GLY A 106 6.34 -12.27 15.28
N GLU A 107 7.26 -13.14 15.68
CA GLU A 107 8.44 -13.53 14.90
C GLU A 107 8.11 -14.17 13.55
N ARG A 108 6.97 -14.86 13.42
CA ARG A 108 6.52 -15.38 12.13
C ARG A 108 6.27 -14.28 11.12
N SER A 109 5.53 -13.23 11.52
CA SER A 109 5.24 -12.07 10.67
C SER A 109 6.50 -11.27 10.35
N LYS A 110 7.40 -11.10 11.33
CA LYS A 110 8.71 -10.49 11.10
C LYS A 110 9.53 -11.28 10.08
N THR A 111 9.55 -12.61 10.20
CA THR A 111 10.23 -13.49 9.23
C THR A 111 9.64 -13.38 7.83
N PHE A 112 8.32 -13.36 7.71
CA PHE A 112 7.63 -13.13 6.44
C PHE A 112 8.05 -11.79 5.82
N MET A 113 7.97 -10.69 6.57
CA MET A 113 8.34 -9.36 6.10
C MET A 113 9.83 -9.24 5.69
N ARG A 114 10.74 -9.92 6.39
CA ARG A 114 12.17 -9.99 6.00
C ARG A 114 12.40 -10.62 4.63
N GLY A 115 11.52 -11.54 4.24
CA GLY A 115 11.59 -12.24 2.95
C GLY A 115 11.02 -11.47 1.76
N LEU A 116 10.32 -10.37 2.00
CA LEU A 116 9.69 -9.59 0.94
C LEU A 116 10.72 -8.86 0.06
N PRO A 117 10.52 -8.78 -1.27
CA PRO A 117 11.39 -8.03 -2.19
C PRO A 117 11.12 -6.52 -2.12
N PHE A 118 12.03 -5.73 -2.68
CA PHE A 118 11.91 -4.27 -2.83
C PHE A 118 10.88 -3.87 -3.90
N ASP A 119 10.86 -4.56 -5.03
CA ASP A 119 9.93 -4.34 -6.13
C ASP A 119 9.44 -5.66 -6.72
N LEU A 120 8.31 -5.59 -7.40
CA LEU A 120 7.81 -6.67 -8.26
C LEU A 120 7.64 -6.15 -9.68
N ARG A 121 7.87 -7.04 -10.64
CA ARG A 121 7.67 -6.76 -12.06
C ARG A 121 6.79 -7.85 -12.66
N PHE A 122 5.81 -7.43 -13.41
CA PHE A 122 4.91 -8.33 -14.13
C PHE A 122 4.44 -7.69 -15.45
N GLU A 123 3.80 -8.47 -16.26
CA GLU A 123 3.22 -8.00 -17.52
C GLU A 123 1.68 -8.01 -17.43
N LEU A 124 1.06 -6.95 -17.94
CA LEU A 124 -0.37 -6.81 -18.09
C LEU A 124 -0.65 -6.58 -19.58
N ALA A 125 -1.12 -7.63 -20.28
CA ALA A 125 -1.39 -7.61 -21.73
C ALA A 125 -0.24 -6.99 -22.55
N GLY A 126 1.00 -7.37 -22.24
CA GLY A 126 2.22 -6.89 -22.94
C GLY A 126 2.76 -5.55 -22.44
N ARG A 127 2.12 -4.91 -21.48
CA ARG A 127 2.66 -3.72 -20.79
C ARG A 127 3.47 -4.14 -19.56
N ARG A 128 4.67 -3.60 -19.43
CA ARG A 128 5.56 -3.85 -18.29
C ARG A 128 5.11 -3.03 -17.09
N VAL A 129 4.68 -3.70 -16.04
CA VAL A 129 4.28 -3.07 -14.77
C VAL A 129 5.38 -3.26 -13.74
N ARG A 130 5.73 -2.20 -13.03
CA ARG A 130 6.62 -2.24 -11.89
C ARG A 130 5.89 -1.74 -10.64
N LEU A 131 5.82 -2.57 -9.61
CA LEU A 131 5.26 -2.24 -8.30
C LEU A 131 6.40 -1.91 -7.35
N VAL A 132 6.35 -0.76 -6.72
CA VAL A 132 7.26 -0.29 -5.66
C VAL A 132 6.44 0.30 -4.52
N HIS A 133 7.00 0.43 -3.32
CA HIS A 133 6.26 1.08 -2.24
C HIS A 133 6.24 2.61 -2.38
N GLY A 134 7.39 3.27 -2.29
CA GLY A 134 7.51 4.72 -2.44
C GLY A 134 7.95 5.13 -3.85
N SER A 135 9.15 4.70 -4.27
CA SER A 135 9.67 4.97 -5.61
C SER A 135 10.67 3.88 -6.05
N PRO A 136 11.04 3.82 -7.35
CA PRO A 136 12.10 2.93 -7.83
C PRO A 136 13.47 3.19 -7.18
N ARG A 137 13.64 4.32 -6.50
CA ARG A 137 14.91 4.76 -5.89
C ARG A 137 14.99 4.49 -4.40
N LYS A 138 13.85 4.63 -3.70
CA LYS A 138 13.78 4.49 -2.23
C LYS A 138 12.40 4.03 -1.79
N VAL A 139 12.36 3.14 -0.80
CA VAL A 139 11.11 2.63 -0.20
C VAL A 139 10.28 3.75 0.44
N ASN A 140 10.92 4.77 1.01
CA ASN A 140 10.28 5.87 1.74
C ASN A 140 10.31 7.22 0.99
N GLU A 141 10.40 7.20 -0.34
CA GLU A 141 10.28 8.42 -1.13
C GLU A 141 8.82 8.77 -1.38
N TYR A 142 8.37 9.92 -0.90
CA TYR A 142 7.01 10.41 -1.12
C TYR A 142 6.85 10.99 -2.52
N LEU A 143 6.01 10.38 -3.33
CA LEU A 143 5.61 10.85 -4.65
C LEU A 143 4.20 11.46 -4.57
N PHE A 144 4.10 12.69 -4.04
CA PHE A 144 2.87 13.46 -4.06
C PHE A 144 2.61 14.02 -5.46
N GLU A 145 1.34 14.11 -5.87
CA GLU A 145 0.91 14.57 -7.19
C GLU A 145 1.40 15.99 -7.53
N ASP A 146 1.50 16.86 -6.53
CA ASP A 146 1.90 18.26 -6.66
C ASP A 146 3.42 18.48 -6.82
N LYS A 147 4.22 17.41 -6.86
CA LYS A 147 5.65 17.52 -7.16
C LYS A 147 5.88 18.03 -8.59
N PRO A 148 6.97 18.78 -8.83
CA PRO A 148 7.30 19.25 -10.17
C PRO A 148 7.39 18.11 -11.20
N ALA A 149 6.80 18.29 -12.38
CA ALA A 149 6.77 17.30 -13.47
C ALA A 149 8.17 16.71 -13.79
N ARG A 150 9.22 17.55 -13.77
CA ARG A 150 10.62 17.13 -13.95
C ARG A 150 11.08 16.04 -12.96
N THR A 151 10.44 15.93 -11.78
CA THR A 151 10.75 14.87 -10.82
C THR A 151 10.27 13.52 -11.35
N PHE A 152 9.04 13.49 -11.86
CA PHE A 152 8.44 12.30 -12.44
C PHE A 152 9.12 11.90 -13.76
N GLU A 153 9.46 12.87 -14.62
CA GLU A 153 10.22 12.62 -15.86
C GLU A 153 11.57 11.94 -15.59
N ARG A 154 12.30 12.36 -14.53
CA ARG A 154 13.55 11.72 -14.13
C ARG A 154 13.35 10.30 -13.59
N ILE A 155 12.24 10.06 -12.89
CA ILE A 155 11.87 8.72 -12.39
C ILE A 155 11.52 7.84 -13.60
N ALA A 156 10.67 8.34 -14.51
CA ALA A 156 10.27 7.63 -15.72
C ALA A 156 11.47 7.17 -16.55
N ALA A 157 12.46 8.05 -16.75
CA ALA A 157 13.67 7.74 -17.50
C ALA A 157 14.49 6.55 -16.93
N GLY A 158 14.33 6.21 -15.64
CA GLY A 158 15.01 5.11 -14.97
C GLY A 158 14.08 4.00 -14.45
N ALA A 159 12.78 4.10 -14.67
CA ALA A 159 11.81 3.16 -14.11
C ALA A 159 11.83 1.78 -14.80
N ASP A 160 12.21 1.73 -16.09
CA ASP A 160 12.22 0.51 -16.89
C ASP A 160 10.87 -0.25 -16.82
N CYS A 161 9.79 0.48 -17.05
CA CYS A 161 8.42 -0.02 -17.10
C CYS A 161 7.54 0.93 -17.90
N ASP A 162 6.37 0.46 -18.30
CA ASP A 162 5.34 1.25 -18.97
C ASP A 162 4.31 1.79 -17.95
N VAL A 163 4.14 1.08 -16.83
CA VAL A 163 3.29 1.47 -15.69
C VAL A 163 4.08 1.34 -14.39
N LEU A 164 4.14 2.41 -13.61
CA LEU A 164 4.73 2.44 -12.27
C LEU A 164 3.63 2.55 -11.22
N VAL A 165 3.45 1.50 -10.42
CA VAL A 165 2.42 1.42 -9.37
C VAL A 165 3.08 1.59 -8.00
N PHE A 166 2.49 2.36 -7.11
CA PHE A 166 3.05 2.65 -5.79
C PHE A 166 1.98 3.12 -4.78
N GLY A 167 2.38 3.32 -3.51
CA GLY A 167 1.55 3.79 -2.40
C GLY A 167 2.23 4.88 -1.57
N HIS A 168 2.47 4.60 -0.28
CA HIS A 168 3.24 5.36 0.70
C HIS A 168 2.70 6.75 1.08
N THR A 169 2.15 7.50 0.13
CA THR A 169 1.54 8.82 0.42
C THR A 169 0.15 8.71 1.01
N HIS A 170 -0.51 7.56 0.85
CA HIS A 170 -1.90 7.28 1.19
C HIS A 170 -2.93 8.18 0.47
N LYS A 171 -2.51 8.83 -0.61
CA LYS A 171 -3.33 9.72 -1.44
C LYS A 171 -3.29 9.19 -2.87
N PRO A 172 -4.40 8.67 -3.41
CA PRO A 172 -4.40 8.11 -4.74
C PRO A 172 -4.36 9.19 -5.81
N TRP A 173 -3.61 8.92 -6.88
CA TRP A 173 -3.59 9.75 -8.07
C TRP A 173 -3.04 8.95 -9.27
N VAL A 174 -3.38 9.38 -10.48
CA VAL A 174 -2.94 8.76 -11.73
C VAL A 174 -2.55 9.86 -12.71
N ALA A 175 -1.35 9.78 -13.28
CA ALA A 175 -0.88 10.69 -14.32
C ALA A 175 0.22 10.07 -15.17
N GLU A 176 0.42 10.55 -16.40
CA GLU A 176 1.50 10.10 -17.28
C GLU A 176 2.64 11.14 -17.31
N TYR A 177 3.86 10.64 -17.17
CA TYR A 177 5.08 11.44 -17.29
C TYR A 177 6.16 10.64 -18.03
N GLY A 178 6.75 11.26 -19.07
CA GLY A 178 7.86 10.65 -19.81
C GLY A 178 7.53 9.29 -20.45
N GLY A 179 6.26 9.08 -20.82
CA GLY A 179 5.78 7.82 -21.42
C GLY A 179 5.57 6.68 -20.41
N VAL A 180 5.57 6.99 -19.10
CA VAL A 180 5.24 6.04 -18.03
C VAL A 180 3.97 6.50 -17.32
N LEU A 181 3.01 5.58 -17.16
CA LEU A 181 1.81 5.80 -16.36
C LEU A 181 2.14 5.59 -14.88
N PHE A 182 2.00 6.64 -14.07
CA PHE A 182 2.17 6.62 -12.61
C PHE A 182 0.84 6.38 -11.96
N VAL A 183 0.77 5.40 -11.05
CA VAL A 183 -0.44 5.00 -10.33
C VAL A 183 -0.16 4.92 -8.85
N ASN A 184 -0.65 5.89 -8.07
CA ASN A 184 -0.68 5.78 -6.62
C ASN A 184 -2.00 5.14 -6.20
N CYS A 185 -1.94 4.00 -5.53
CA CYS A 185 -3.12 3.22 -5.15
C CYS A 185 -3.92 3.83 -3.97
N GLY A 186 -3.38 4.84 -3.30
CA GLY A 186 -3.93 5.32 -2.04
C GLY A 186 -3.53 4.42 -0.86
N ALA A 187 -4.47 4.09 0.01
CA ALA A 187 -4.24 3.21 1.15
C ALA A 187 -5.49 2.39 1.48
N VAL A 188 -5.31 1.10 1.75
CA VAL A 188 -6.39 0.24 2.23
C VAL A 188 -6.74 0.58 3.67
N GLY A 189 -5.74 0.64 4.54
CA GLY A 189 -5.97 0.70 5.99
C GLY A 189 -5.90 2.09 6.62
N LYS A 190 -5.24 3.06 5.96
CA LYS A 190 -5.04 4.41 6.53
C LYS A 190 -5.05 5.50 5.45
N PRO A 191 -6.18 5.75 4.76
CA PRO A 191 -6.30 6.87 3.82
C PRO A 191 -5.97 8.22 4.45
N LYS A 192 -5.45 9.16 3.65
CA LYS A 192 -5.07 10.53 4.06
C LYS A 192 -5.56 11.59 3.07
N ASP A 193 -6.68 11.35 2.43
CA ASP A 193 -7.25 12.19 1.38
C ASP A 193 -8.67 12.70 1.66
N GLY A 194 -9.11 12.54 2.94
CA GLY A 194 -10.42 12.98 3.41
C GLY A 194 -11.55 11.97 3.17
N ASP A 195 -11.26 10.81 2.55
CA ASP A 195 -12.22 9.72 2.35
C ASP A 195 -11.80 8.49 3.17
N PRO A 196 -12.51 8.14 4.27
CA PRO A 196 -12.12 7.04 5.17
C PRO A 196 -12.31 5.64 4.58
N ARG A 197 -12.90 5.51 3.39
CA ARG A 197 -13.07 4.23 2.72
C ARG A 197 -11.73 3.66 2.28
N ALA A 198 -11.55 2.36 2.41
CA ALA A 198 -10.39 1.66 1.89
C ALA A 198 -10.19 1.94 0.39
N ALA A 199 -8.96 2.25 -0.03
CA ALA A 199 -8.64 2.50 -1.42
C ALA A 199 -7.67 1.45 -1.97
N PHE A 200 -7.91 1.01 -3.21
CA PHE A 200 -6.98 0.20 -3.99
C PHE A 200 -7.11 0.49 -5.48
N ALA A 201 -6.09 0.14 -6.27
CA ALA A 201 -6.12 0.33 -7.71
C ALA A 201 -6.54 -0.96 -8.42
N VAL A 202 -7.37 -0.82 -9.45
CA VAL A 202 -7.62 -1.85 -10.48
C VAL A 202 -6.99 -1.36 -11.77
N LEU A 203 -6.09 -2.15 -12.33
CA LEU A 203 -5.50 -1.93 -13.64
C LEU A 203 -6.16 -2.89 -14.62
N GLU A 204 -6.61 -2.38 -15.75
CA GLU A 204 -7.28 -3.14 -16.80
C GLU A 204 -6.67 -2.81 -18.16
N ALA A 205 -6.22 -3.84 -18.87
CA ALA A 205 -5.65 -3.64 -20.20
C ALA A 205 -6.73 -3.86 -21.27
N GLU A 206 -6.94 -2.84 -22.11
CA GLU A 206 -7.84 -2.90 -23.24
C GLU A 206 -7.19 -2.23 -24.46
N GLY A 207 -7.20 -2.90 -25.62
CA GLY A 207 -6.67 -2.33 -26.86
C GLY A 207 -5.19 -1.95 -26.83
N GLY A 208 -4.41 -2.52 -25.89
CA GLY A 208 -2.98 -2.20 -25.71
C GLY A 208 -2.71 -0.99 -24.81
N GLU A 209 -3.75 -0.40 -24.24
CA GLU A 209 -3.65 0.65 -23.21
C GLU A 209 -4.00 0.08 -21.83
N VAL A 210 -3.54 0.74 -20.76
CA VAL A 210 -3.86 0.38 -19.37
C VAL A 210 -4.73 1.47 -18.78
N GLY A 211 -6.00 1.11 -18.54
CA GLY A 211 -6.93 1.89 -17.75
C GLY A 211 -6.71 1.66 -16.26
N VAL A 212 -6.98 2.67 -15.43
CA VAL A 212 -6.86 2.60 -13.98
C VAL A 212 -8.13 3.09 -13.32
N THR A 213 -8.66 2.29 -12.39
CA THR A 213 -9.76 2.69 -11.52
C THR A 213 -9.29 2.63 -10.07
N ILE A 214 -9.49 3.70 -9.31
CA ILE A 214 -9.31 3.68 -7.85
C ILE A 214 -10.65 3.30 -7.22
N GLU A 215 -10.71 2.08 -6.73
CA GLU A 215 -11.88 1.56 -5.99
C GLU A 215 -11.89 2.11 -4.57
N ARG A 216 -13.11 2.36 -4.04
CA ARG A 216 -13.34 2.80 -2.67
C ARG A 216 -14.35 1.87 -2.00
N VAL A 217 -13.96 1.31 -0.86
CA VAL A 217 -14.75 0.30 -0.15
C VAL A 217 -15.03 0.73 1.27
N GLU A 218 -16.30 0.72 1.65
CA GLU A 218 -16.71 0.98 3.03
C GLU A 218 -16.32 -0.18 3.94
N TYR A 219 -15.87 0.16 5.14
CA TYR A 219 -15.69 -0.76 6.26
C TYR A 219 -16.01 -0.02 7.57
N ASP A 220 -16.13 -0.72 8.69
CA ASP A 220 -16.41 -0.07 9.98
C ASP A 220 -15.15 0.60 10.58
N ALA A 221 -14.77 1.76 9.99
CA ALA A 221 -13.64 2.55 10.44
C ALA A 221 -13.77 2.99 11.91
N ARG A 222 -15.02 3.18 12.40
CA ARG A 222 -15.26 3.57 13.79
C ARG A 222 -15.00 2.42 14.76
N SER A 223 -15.29 1.18 14.37
CA SER A 223 -14.93 0.01 15.17
C SER A 223 -13.41 -0.14 15.25
N VAL A 224 -12.71 -0.03 14.12
CA VAL A 224 -11.25 -0.08 14.09
C VAL A 224 -10.63 1.05 14.91
N ALA A 225 -11.18 2.26 14.85
CA ALA A 225 -10.71 3.40 15.66
C ALA A 225 -10.83 3.11 17.18
N ARG A 226 -11.91 2.47 17.63
CA ARG A 226 -12.03 2.01 19.02
C ARG A 226 -10.95 0.98 19.37
N GLU A 227 -10.73 0.01 18.52
CA GLU A 227 -9.69 -1.00 18.72
C GLU A 227 -8.28 -0.39 18.79
N VAL A 228 -7.97 0.61 17.97
CA VAL A 228 -6.72 1.37 18.03
C VAL A 228 -6.53 1.99 19.43
N ALA A 229 -7.57 2.63 19.94
CA ALA A 229 -7.54 3.24 21.27
C ALA A 229 -7.42 2.19 22.40
N ASP A 230 -8.19 1.12 22.32
CA ASP A 230 -8.20 0.03 23.31
C ASP A 230 -6.86 -0.74 23.34
N ALA A 231 -6.17 -0.81 22.21
CA ALA A 231 -4.84 -1.42 22.08
C ALA A 231 -3.71 -0.57 22.67
N GLY A 232 -4.00 0.67 23.11
CA GLY A 232 -3.01 1.58 23.66
C GLY A 232 -2.13 2.27 22.61
N LEU A 233 -2.53 2.27 21.36
CA LEU A 233 -1.96 3.12 20.32
C LEU A 233 -2.38 4.59 20.53
N PRO A 234 -1.63 5.57 20.00
CA PRO A 234 -2.02 6.97 20.13
C PRO A 234 -3.46 7.24 19.67
N GLY A 235 -4.29 7.85 20.53
CA GLY A 235 -5.70 8.14 20.23
C GLY A 235 -5.90 9.01 18.99
N GLU A 236 -4.91 9.83 18.63
CA GLU A 236 -4.90 10.64 17.43
C GLU A 236 -4.94 9.79 16.14
N TYR A 237 -4.41 8.57 16.17
CA TYR A 237 -4.56 7.64 15.03
C TYR A 237 -5.99 7.14 14.86
N ALA A 238 -6.70 6.92 15.98
CA ALA A 238 -8.10 6.56 15.94
C ALA A 238 -8.95 7.70 15.33
N GLU A 239 -8.69 8.95 15.73
CA GLU A 239 -9.36 10.14 15.17
C GLU A 239 -9.06 10.30 13.67
N LYS A 240 -7.78 10.26 13.29
CA LYS A 240 -7.33 10.40 11.90
C LYS A 240 -7.89 9.31 10.99
N LEU A 241 -8.09 8.11 11.50
CA LEU A 241 -8.66 7.00 10.73
C LEU A 241 -10.11 7.30 10.27
N VAL A 242 -10.90 7.90 11.15
CA VAL A 242 -12.33 8.20 10.86
C VAL A 242 -12.49 9.36 9.87
N VAL A 243 -11.55 10.31 9.87
CA VAL A 243 -11.62 11.51 9.00
C VAL A 243 -10.65 11.43 7.80
N ALA A 244 -9.85 10.38 7.71
CA ALA A 244 -8.85 10.16 6.67
C ALA A 244 -7.82 11.32 6.55
N ALA A 245 -7.18 11.67 7.68
CA ALA A 245 -6.21 12.77 7.78
C ALA A 245 -4.78 12.28 8.10
#